data_fc494d818baf45810c8a7923ded5f3eb
#
_entry.id   fc494d818baf45810c8a7923ded5f3eb
#
_cell.length_a   1.000
_cell.length_b   1.000
_cell.length_c   1.000
_cell.angle_alpha   90.00
_cell.angle_beta   90.00
_cell.angle_gamma   90.00
#
_symmetry.space_group_name_H-M   'P 1'
#
loop_
_entity.id
_entity.type
_entity.pdbx_description
1 polymer ?
#
loop_
_entity_poly.entity_id
_entity_poly.type
_entity_poly.pdbx_seq_one_letter_code
_entity_poly.pdbx_strand_id
1 'polypeptide(L)'
;MSYDFYLTSHCEACDTNHHHFNKNYTSNVAPMFAHRFKDGIHVINNENANVGGRILFDLLEHFLDNKEELEKLNSTNGWGNYEDVLKLIREMVKASIYAPKDAVWTVCS
;
A
#
# COMPACT_ATOMS: atom_id res chain seq x y z
N MET A 1 -12.96 10.65 -2.62
CA MET A 1 -11.91 10.50 -1.60
C MET A 1 -10.82 9.57 -2.10
N SER A 2 -9.62 9.69 -1.57
CA SER A 2 -8.48 8.92 -2.06
C SER A 2 -7.48 8.64 -0.95
N TYR A 3 -6.63 7.64 -1.20
CA TYR A 3 -5.46 7.38 -0.39
C TYR A 3 -4.24 8.07 -0.98
N ASP A 4 -3.39 8.60 -0.11
CA ASP A 4 -2.04 9.02 -0.47
C ASP A 4 -1.06 8.11 0.24
N PHE A 5 -0.19 7.46 -0.53
CA PHE A 5 0.81 6.53 -0.03
C PHE A 5 2.20 7.14 -0.21
N TYR A 6 2.96 7.21 0.87
CA TYR A 6 4.34 7.71 0.86
C TYR A 6 5.25 6.73 1.56
N LEU A 7 6.42 6.51 1.00
CA LEU A 7 7.52 5.84 1.69
C LEU A 7 8.69 6.79 1.68
N THR A 8 9.09 7.28 2.86
CA THR A 8 10.09 8.33 2.99
C THR A 8 11.15 7.96 4.00
N SER A 9 12.39 8.43 3.76
CA SER A 9 13.46 8.37 4.73
C SER A 9 14.10 9.74 4.87
N HIS A 10 14.71 9.99 6.03
CA HIS A 10 15.44 11.23 6.30
C HIS A 10 16.93 10.98 6.17
N CYS A 11 17.62 11.86 5.42
CA CYS A 11 19.07 11.83 5.31
C CYS A 11 19.66 12.85 6.27
N GLU A 12 20.36 12.40 7.33
CA GLU A 12 20.97 13.29 8.31
C GLU A 12 22.13 14.09 7.71
N ALA A 13 22.85 13.48 6.77
CA ALA A 13 24.02 14.13 6.15
C ALA A 13 23.64 15.35 5.34
N CYS A 14 22.51 15.32 4.63
CA CYS A 14 22.04 16.44 3.80
C CYS A 14 20.80 17.13 4.37
N ASP A 15 20.29 16.65 5.51
CA ASP A 15 19.10 17.17 6.21
C ASP A 15 17.88 17.29 5.27
N THR A 16 17.69 16.28 4.40
CA THR A 16 16.57 16.23 3.47
C THR A 16 15.83 14.93 3.59
N ASN A 17 14.54 14.97 3.24
CA ASN A 17 13.68 13.78 3.15
C ASN A 17 13.75 13.23 1.73
N HIS A 18 13.91 11.92 1.61
CA HIS A 18 13.90 11.23 0.34
C HIS A 18 12.62 10.43 0.18
N HIS A 19 11.93 10.60 -0.95
CA HIS A 19 10.73 9.87 -1.28
C HIS A 19 11.11 8.66 -2.13
N HIS A 20 10.80 7.48 -1.61
CA HIS A 20 11.04 6.21 -2.29
C HIS A 20 9.79 5.71 -3.01
N PHE A 21 8.64 6.23 -2.62
CA PHE A 21 7.36 5.93 -3.22
C PHE A 21 6.40 7.07 -2.93
N ASN A 22 5.58 7.41 -3.93
CA ASN A 22 4.54 8.43 -3.78
C ASN A 22 3.44 8.12 -4.79
N LYS A 23 2.26 7.78 -4.30
CA LYS A 23 1.15 7.47 -5.19
C LYS A 23 -0.18 7.80 -4.52
N ASN A 24 -1.11 8.32 -5.32
CA ASN A 24 -2.49 8.54 -4.95
C ASN A 24 -3.37 7.47 -5.60
N TYR A 25 -4.34 6.95 -4.84
CA TYR A 25 -5.28 5.98 -5.38
C TYR A 25 -6.67 6.16 -4.76
N THR A 26 -7.70 5.78 -5.51
CA THR A 26 -9.09 5.94 -5.05
C THR A 26 -9.40 5.09 -3.83
N SER A 27 -10.13 5.66 -2.87
CA SER A 27 -10.58 4.93 -1.67
C SER A 27 -11.77 4.00 -1.93
N ASN A 28 -12.29 3.96 -3.16
CA ASN A 28 -13.34 3.01 -3.55
C ASN A 28 -12.89 1.56 -3.36
N VAL A 29 -11.59 1.31 -3.25
CA VAL A 29 -11.03 -0.03 -3.03
C VAL A 29 -10.84 -0.38 -1.56
N ALA A 30 -11.27 0.48 -0.64
CA ALA A 30 -11.14 0.22 0.79
C ALA A 30 -11.71 -1.14 1.21
N PRO A 31 -12.87 -1.61 0.70
CA PRO A 31 -13.37 -2.94 1.05
C PRO A 31 -12.42 -4.09 0.71
N MET A 32 -11.59 -3.94 -0.33
CA MET A 32 -10.61 -4.96 -0.70
C MET A 32 -9.53 -5.10 0.37
N PHE A 33 -9.04 -3.99 0.89
CA PHE A 33 -8.06 -4.00 1.97
C PHE A 33 -8.68 -4.53 3.27
N ALA A 34 -9.92 -4.13 3.56
CA ALA A 34 -10.64 -4.56 4.75
C ALA A 34 -10.95 -6.07 4.73
N HIS A 35 -10.94 -6.70 3.57
CA HIS A 35 -11.12 -8.14 3.43
C HIS A 35 -10.00 -8.91 4.14
N ARG A 36 -8.80 -8.34 4.21
CA ARG A 36 -7.66 -8.95 4.90
C ARG A 36 -7.41 -8.36 6.27
N PHE A 37 -7.44 -7.04 6.39
CA PHE A 37 -7.15 -6.32 7.62
C PHE A 37 -8.35 -5.49 8.04
N LYS A 38 -8.77 -5.63 9.28
CA LYS A 38 -9.94 -4.91 9.82
C LYS A 38 -9.83 -3.40 9.62
N ASP A 39 -8.64 -2.84 9.83
CA ASP A 39 -8.38 -1.41 9.70
C ASP A 39 -7.95 -1.01 8.29
N GLY A 40 -7.99 -1.95 7.34
CA GLY A 40 -7.62 -1.71 5.96
C GLY A 40 -6.14 -1.45 5.79
N ILE A 41 -5.80 -0.69 4.74
CA ILE A 41 -4.40 -0.43 4.38
C ILE A 41 -3.69 0.47 5.40
N HIS A 42 -4.44 1.16 6.26
CA HIS A 42 -3.84 1.99 7.32
C HIS A 42 -2.97 1.19 8.29
N VAL A 43 -3.06 -0.12 8.27
CA VAL A 43 -2.22 -1.01 9.09
C VAL A 43 -0.72 -0.78 8.86
N ILE A 44 -0.32 -0.31 7.67
CA ILE A 44 1.10 -0.02 7.39
C ILE A 44 1.53 1.39 7.80
N ASN A 45 0.58 2.25 8.18
CA ASN A 45 0.90 3.63 8.54
C ASN A 45 1.87 3.67 9.72
N ASN A 46 2.94 4.45 9.61
CA ASN A 46 4.01 4.58 10.57
C ASN A 46 4.92 3.35 10.71
N GLU A 47 4.72 2.33 9.87
CA GLU A 47 5.59 1.15 9.88
C GLU A 47 6.82 1.39 8.98
N ASN A 48 7.98 0.90 9.42
CA ASN A 48 9.18 0.98 8.59
C ASN A 48 9.08 0.07 7.36
N ALA A 49 10.00 0.25 6.41
CA ALA A 49 9.99 -0.51 5.15
C ALA A 49 10.06 -2.04 5.39
N ASN A 50 10.79 -2.47 6.40
CA ASN A 50 10.90 -3.90 6.71
C ASN A 50 9.58 -4.49 7.20
N VAL A 51 8.99 -3.88 8.22
CA VAL A 51 7.71 -4.34 8.79
C VAL A 51 6.55 -4.09 7.83
N GLY A 52 6.48 -2.87 7.28
CA GLY A 52 5.45 -2.53 6.31
C GLY A 52 5.51 -3.40 5.06
N GLY A 53 6.72 -3.71 4.60
CA GLY A 53 6.93 -4.59 3.45
C GLY A 53 6.42 -6.01 3.70
N ARG A 54 6.60 -6.54 4.91
CA ARG A 54 6.08 -7.86 5.27
C ARG A 54 4.55 -7.88 5.30
N ILE A 55 3.95 -6.82 5.83
CA ILE A 55 2.49 -6.67 5.86
C ILE A 55 1.95 -6.60 4.43
N LEU A 56 2.60 -5.81 3.57
CA LEU A 56 2.22 -5.68 2.16
C LEU A 56 2.38 -6.98 1.39
N PHE A 57 3.44 -7.74 1.68
CA PHE A 57 3.64 -9.04 1.06
C PHE A 57 2.55 -10.04 1.47
N ASP A 58 2.16 -10.05 2.74
CA ASP A 58 1.04 -10.86 3.23
C ASP A 58 -0.27 -10.46 2.51
N LEU A 59 -0.49 -9.16 2.35
CA LEU A 59 -1.65 -8.65 1.62
C LEU A 59 -1.62 -9.07 0.14
N LEU A 60 -0.44 -9.05 -0.48
CA LEU A 60 -0.27 -9.52 -1.86
C LEU A 60 -0.65 -11.00 -2.00
N GLU A 61 -0.17 -11.85 -1.11
CA GLU A 61 -0.53 -13.26 -1.11
C GLU A 61 -2.04 -13.45 -0.94
N HIS A 62 -2.65 -12.69 -0.03
CA HIS A 62 -4.09 -12.74 0.20
C HIS A 62 -4.87 -12.37 -1.07
N PHE A 63 -4.43 -11.33 -1.78
CA PHE A 63 -5.06 -10.92 -3.03
C PHE A 63 -4.96 -12.01 -4.10
N LEU A 64 -3.81 -12.67 -4.20
CA LEU A 64 -3.63 -13.75 -5.17
C LEU A 64 -4.47 -14.97 -4.83
N ASP A 65 -4.63 -15.28 -3.56
CA ASP A 65 -5.39 -16.45 -3.09
C ASP A 65 -6.91 -16.23 -3.11
N ASN A 66 -7.36 -14.98 -3.12
CA ASN A 66 -8.79 -14.63 -3.00
C ASN A 66 -9.27 -13.78 -4.18
N LYS A 67 -8.70 -13.99 -5.34
CA LYS A 67 -8.97 -13.19 -6.54
C LYS A 67 -10.47 -13.07 -6.83
N GLU A 68 -11.19 -14.18 -6.87
CA GLU A 68 -12.61 -14.19 -7.23
C GLU A 68 -13.45 -13.37 -6.25
N GLU A 69 -13.21 -13.51 -4.97
CA GLU A 69 -13.94 -12.78 -3.95
C GLU A 69 -13.64 -11.29 -3.98
N LEU A 70 -12.38 -10.94 -4.21
CA LEU A 70 -11.97 -9.54 -4.25
C LEU A 70 -12.47 -8.85 -5.52
N GLU A 71 -12.55 -9.57 -6.64
CA GLU A 71 -13.12 -9.01 -7.87
C GLU A 71 -14.59 -8.62 -7.72
N LYS A 72 -15.31 -9.29 -6.83
CA LYS A 72 -16.69 -8.93 -6.51
C LYS A 72 -16.81 -7.57 -5.83
N LEU A 73 -15.71 -7.06 -5.29
CA LEU A 73 -15.64 -5.76 -4.63
C LEU A 73 -15.22 -4.64 -5.59
N ASN A 74 -15.06 -4.94 -6.87
CA ASN A 74 -14.75 -3.92 -7.87
C ASN A 74 -15.81 -2.82 -7.84
N SER A 75 -15.36 -1.57 -7.97
CA SER A 75 -16.25 -0.43 -7.98
C SER A 75 -17.17 -0.46 -9.19
N THR A 76 -18.45 -0.14 -8.99
CA THR A 76 -19.43 -0.10 -10.07
C THR A 76 -19.24 1.09 -11.00
N ASN A 77 -18.52 2.13 -10.56
CA ASN A 77 -18.27 3.32 -11.37
C ASN A 77 -16.97 3.24 -12.20
N GLY A 78 -16.26 2.10 -12.16
CA GLY A 78 -15.03 1.90 -12.90
C GLY A 78 -13.79 2.54 -12.27
N TRP A 79 -13.93 3.17 -11.12
CA TRP A 79 -12.82 3.81 -10.40
C TRP A 79 -12.28 2.87 -9.34
N GLY A 80 -11.23 2.18 -9.69
CA GLY A 80 -10.58 1.22 -8.81
C GLY A 80 -11.11 -0.20 -9.04
N ASN A 81 -10.21 -1.09 -9.36
CA ASN A 81 -10.53 -2.50 -9.58
C ASN A 81 -9.42 -3.39 -9.03
N TYR A 82 -9.70 -4.68 -8.94
CA TYR A 82 -8.77 -5.67 -8.39
C TYR A 82 -7.40 -5.65 -9.07
N GLU A 83 -7.37 -5.63 -10.41
CA GLU A 83 -6.11 -5.68 -11.16
C GLU A 83 -5.22 -4.47 -10.87
N ASP A 84 -5.81 -3.28 -10.79
CA ASP A 84 -5.06 -2.05 -10.49
C ASP A 84 -4.56 -2.06 -9.05
N VAL A 85 -5.37 -2.53 -8.09
CA VAL A 85 -4.95 -2.64 -6.69
C VAL A 85 -3.84 -3.67 -6.54
N LEU A 86 -3.94 -4.80 -7.23
CA LEU A 86 -2.90 -5.83 -7.22
C LEU A 86 -1.57 -5.25 -7.72
N LYS A 87 -1.61 -4.48 -8.80
CA LYS A 87 -0.42 -3.79 -9.32
C LYS A 87 0.13 -2.80 -8.32
N LEU A 88 -0.73 -2.02 -7.67
CA LEU A 88 -0.33 -1.07 -6.64
C LEU A 88 0.38 -1.77 -5.49
N ILE A 89 -0.18 -2.87 -4.98
CA ILE A 89 0.43 -3.62 -3.89
C ILE A 89 1.80 -4.17 -4.30
N ARG A 90 1.93 -4.68 -5.51
CA ARG A 90 3.23 -5.16 -6.04
C ARG A 90 4.27 -4.05 -6.06
N GLU A 91 3.88 -2.86 -6.51
CA GLU A 91 4.76 -1.70 -6.54
C GLU A 91 5.18 -1.28 -5.12
N MET A 92 4.25 -1.33 -4.17
CA MET A 92 4.54 -0.99 -2.78
C MET A 92 5.48 -2.01 -2.12
N VAL A 93 5.28 -3.31 -2.38
CA VAL A 93 6.19 -4.36 -1.92
C VAL A 93 7.60 -4.12 -2.47
N LYS A 94 7.70 -3.85 -3.77
CA LYS A 94 8.97 -3.59 -4.43
C LYS A 94 9.66 -2.37 -3.82
N ALA A 95 8.93 -1.29 -3.60
CA ALA A 95 9.48 -0.09 -2.98
C ALA A 95 10.01 -0.38 -1.57
N SER A 96 9.29 -1.19 -0.79
CA SER A 96 9.72 -1.60 0.55
C SER A 96 11.03 -2.40 0.52
N ILE A 97 11.23 -3.23 -0.50
CA ILE A 97 12.44 -4.04 -0.65
C ILE A 97 13.65 -3.17 -0.97
N TYR A 98 13.49 -2.18 -1.85
CA TYR A 98 14.59 -1.35 -2.33
C TYR A 98 14.88 -0.12 -1.46
N ALA A 99 13.95 0.28 -0.60
CA ALA A 99 14.14 1.43 0.28
C ALA A 99 15.06 1.09 1.45
N PRO A 100 15.68 2.10 2.09
CA PRO A 100 16.36 1.89 3.35
C PRO A 100 15.40 1.29 4.38
N LYS A 101 15.93 0.44 5.26
CA LYS A 101 15.10 -0.25 6.27
C LYS A 101 14.38 0.70 7.21
N ASP A 102 14.94 1.88 7.43
CA ASP A 102 14.37 2.92 8.31
C ASP A 102 13.40 3.86 7.60
N ALA A 103 13.21 3.69 6.29
CA ALA A 103 12.15 4.41 5.58
C ALA A 103 10.79 4.05 6.19
N VAL A 104 9.88 5.00 6.24
CA VAL A 104 8.59 4.86 6.93
C VAL A 104 7.45 5.07 5.96
N TRP A 105 6.46 4.18 6.04
CA TRP A 105 5.22 4.32 5.30
C TRP A 105 4.28 5.32 5.96
N THR A 106 3.67 6.14 5.14
CA THR A 106 2.59 7.05 5.55
C THR A 106 1.39 6.79 4.65
N VAL A 107 0.23 6.62 5.25
CA VAL A 107 -1.04 6.46 4.54
C VAL A 107 -1.98 7.54 5.02
N CYS A 108 -2.39 8.40 4.10
CA CYS A 108 -3.38 9.45 4.35
C CYS A 108 -4.65 9.16 3.56
N SER A 109 -5.79 9.45 4.14
CA SER A 109 -7.09 9.26 3.47
C SER A 109 -8.04 10.39 3.73
#